data_5920295bac08b22161be483ab5c859f0
#
_entry.id   5920295bac08b22161be483ab5c859f0
#
_cell.length_a   1.000
_cell.length_b   1.000
_cell.length_c   1.000
_cell.angle_alpha   90.00
_cell.angle_beta   90.00
_cell.angle_gamma   90.00
#
_symmetry.space_group_name_H-M   'P 1'
#
loop_
_entity.id
_entity.type
_entity.pdbx_description
1 polymer ?
#
loop_
_entity_poly.entity_id
_entity_poly.type
_entity_poly.pdbx_seq_one_letter_code
_entity_poly.pdbx_strand_id
1 'polypeptide(L)'
;MDIFSRRSFLTTASLITAVAPVLNALLGRTVLAADDTQAPKPGAAWSVSGTIAEACSCEVMCPCTFANDPSAGYCDALLGWHVDSGKLGDVVLDGLNVVMSFYSPGNVTKGNWKIGLYVDQRANQQQREALTTIFSGKVGGPLAVFAGPLVGERLGVKAVPIAYEASGKRHKMTIPGLSEYEIVAVEGRGGADVTINNLPVGQHTSNARVVAKSTVLKYRDHGLNWALSGKNGFYSTFAYSA
;
A
#
# COMPACT_ATOMS: atom_id res chain seq x y z
N MET A 1 45.09 -64.08 7.61
CA MET A 1 46.37 -63.45 7.98
C MET A 1 45.99 -62.21 8.77
N ASP A 2 45.78 -62.33 10.08
CA ASP A 2 46.79 -62.14 11.13
C ASP A 2 47.06 -60.65 11.33
N ILE A 3 47.04 -59.99 12.47
CA ILE A 3 47.09 -60.43 13.89
C ILE A 3 46.95 -59.13 14.75
N PHE A 4 46.22 -59.24 15.84
CA PHE A 4 46.36 -58.62 17.17
C PHE A 4 47.11 -57.30 17.35
N SER A 5 46.63 -56.33 18.19
CA SER A 5 46.90 -56.39 19.58
C SER A 5 46.18 -55.30 20.39
N ARG A 6 45.62 -55.73 21.51
CA ARG A 6 45.13 -54.90 22.64
C ARG A 6 46.29 -54.30 23.38
N ARG A 7 46.12 -53.10 23.96
CA ARG A 7 46.64 -52.82 25.32
C ARG A 7 45.84 -51.71 25.99
N SER A 8 45.22 -52.09 27.08
CA SER A 8 44.71 -51.26 28.15
C SER A 8 45.84 -50.63 28.91
N PHE A 9 45.69 -49.41 29.43
CA PHE A 9 46.30 -48.98 30.67
C PHE A 9 45.41 -48.05 31.47
N LEU A 10 45.47 -48.30 32.77
CA LEU A 10 44.66 -47.90 33.87
C LEU A 10 44.96 -46.49 34.39
N THR A 11 43.90 -45.80 34.86
CA THR A 11 43.76 -45.01 36.08
C THR A 11 44.84 -44.05 36.54
N THR A 12 44.42 -42.79 36.75
CA THR A 12 44.62 -42.15 38.07
C THR A 12 43.60 -41.06 38.28
N ALA A 13 42.86 -41.17 39.37
CA ALA A 13 41.96 -40.13 39.91
C ALA A 13 42.82 -39.14 40.68
N SER A 14 42.60 -37.86 40.47
CA SER A 14 43.07 -36.80 41.38
C SER A 14 41.90 -35.88 41.69
N LEU A 15 41.45 -35.98 42.93
CA LEU A 15 40.59 -35.05 43.62
C LEU A 15 41.34 -33.74 43.85
N ILE A 16 40.88 -32.66 43.28
CA ILE A 16 41.25 -31.31 43.69
C ILE A 16 39.99 -30.58 44.12
N THR A 17 39.82 -30.42 45.41
CA THR A 17 38.89 -29.50 46.06
C THR A 17 39.34 -28.08 45.77
N ALA A 18 38.53 -27.32 45.05
CA ALA A 18 38.72 -25.89 44.90
C ALA A 18 37.50 -25.14 45.43
N VAL A 19 37.77 -24.33 46.42
CA VAL A 19 36.89 -23.38 47.10
C VAL A 19 36.34 -22.37 46.10
N ALA A 20 35.03 -22.21 46.05
CA ALA A 20 34.37 -21.17 45.30
C ALA A 20 34.38 -19.83 46.04
N PRO A 21 34.78 -18.72 45.41
CA PRO A 21 34.40 -17.40 45.91
C PRO A 21 33.03 -17.04 45.32
N VAL A 22 32.10 -16.74 46.20
CA VAL A 22 30.83 -16.10 45.88
C VAL A 22 31.14 -14.68 45.41
N LEU A 23 31.06 -14.46 44.09
CA LEU A 23 31.11 -13.13 43.53
C LEU A 23 29.69 -12.76 43.12
N ASN A 24 29.04 -11.93 43.92
CA ASN A 24 27.77 -11.28 43.61
C ASN A 24 27.96 -10.32 42.43
N ALA A 25 27.77 -10.80 41.22
CA ALA A 25 27.68 -9.93 40.04
C ALA A 25 26.26 -9.47 39.91
N LEU A 26 26.01 -8.20 40.22
CA LEU A 26 24.83 -7.44 39.73
C LEU A 26 24.85 -7.43 38.21
N LEU A 27 24.30 -8.46 37.60
CA LEU A 27 24.00 -8.43 36.19
C LEU A 27 22.70 -7.61 35.99
N GLY A 28 22.86 -6.36 35.58
CA GLY A 28 21.80 -5.57 35.04
C GLY A 28 21.09 -6.40 33.95
N ARG A 29 19.84 -6.76 34.19
CA ARG A 29 18.94 -7.25 33.15
C ARG A 29 18.79 -6.13 32.15
N THR A 30 19.57 -6.14 31.10
CA THR A 30 19.16 -5.51 29.83
C THR A 30 17.90 -6.23 29.40
N VAL A 31 16.75 -5.61 29.63
CA VAL A 31 15.51 -5.97 28.96
C VAL A 31 15.77 -5.66 27.48
N LEU A 32 16.15 -6.69 26.72
CA LEU A 32 16.07 -6.65 25.28
C LEU A 32 14.57 -6.45 25.01
N ALA A 33 14.20 -5.26 24.54
CA ALA A 33 12.90 -5.04 23.96
C ALA A 33 12.73 -6.13 22.89
N ALA A 34 11.80 -7.04 23.09
CA ALA A 34 11.42 -7.99 22.06
C ALA A 34 10.99 -7.15 20.87
N ASP A 35 11.74 -7.26 19.79
CA ASP A 35 11.37 -6.74 18.49
C ASP A 35 10.18 -7.63 18.03
N ASP A 36 8.96 -7.16 18.33
CA ASP A 36 7.72 -7.88 18.04
C ASP A 36 7.40 -7.68 16.54
N THR A 37 8.29 -8.21 15.69
CA THR A 37 8.20 -8.16 14.22
C THR A 37 7.26 -9.24 13.68
N GLN A 38 6.17 -9.55 14.38
CA GLN A 38 5.22 -10.54 13.89
C GLN A 38 4.32 -9.91 12.84
N ALA A 39 4.39 -10.44 11.60
CA ALA A 39 3.46 -10.07 10.53
C ALA A 39 2.00 -10.22 11.00
N PRO A 40 1.07 -9.38 10.51
CA PRO A 40 -0.34 -9.45 10.90
C PRO A 40 -0.90 -10.85 10.69
N LYS A 41 -1.61 -11.38 11.71
CA LYS A 41 -2.19 -12.72 11.67
C LYS A 41 -3.20 -12.83 10.51
N PRO A 42 -3.19 -13.95 9.74
CA PRO A 42 -4.23 -14.20 8.75
C PRO A 42 -5.63 -14.15 9.39
N GLY A 43 -6.57 -13.40 8.77
CA GLY A 43 -7.93 -13.23 9.30
C GLY A 43 -8.07 -12.18 10.40
N ALA A 44 -7.05 -11.37 10.67
CA ALA A 44 -7.20 -10.22 11.56
C ALA A 44 -8.20 -9.21 10.98
N ALA A 45 -9.13 -8.74 11.82
CA ALA A 45 -10.07 -7.69 11.44
C ALA A 45 -9.29 -6.42 11.02
N TRP A 46 -9.72 -5.78 9.95
CA TRP A 46 -9.11 -4.57 9.45
C TRP A 46 -10.15 -3.53 9.04
N SER A 47 -9.76 -2.29 9.14
CA SER A 47 -10.52 -1.17 8.61
C SER A 47 -9.59 -0.01 8.29
N VAL A 48 -9.88 0.71 7.23
CA VAL A 48 -9.20 1.96 6.87
C VAL A 48 -10.21 2.94 6.30
N SER A 49 -10.11 4.20 6.68
CA SER A 49 -10.96 5.29 6.20
C SER A 49 -10.14 6.55 5.98
N GLY A 50 -10.64 7.41 5.11
CA GLY A 50 -9.94 8.66 4.80
C GLY A 50 -10.36 9.25 3.46
N THR A 51 -9.41 9.82 2.75
CA THR A 51 -9.62 10.42 1.43
C THR A 51 -8.94 9.59 0.34
N ILE A 52 -9.70 9.27 -0.71
CA ILE A 52 -9.18 8.76 -1.97
C ILE A 52 -9.25 9.84 -3.03
N ALA A 53 -8.16 10.02 -3.77
CA ALA A 53 -8.10 10.87 -4.94
C ALA A 53 -7.42 10.11 -6.08
N GLU A 54 -7.95 10.25 -7.29
CA GLU A 54 -7.40 9.59 -8.46
C GLU A 54 -7.33 10.53 -9.66
N ALA A 55 -6.37 10.30 -10.54
CA ALA A 55 -6.26 10.95 -11.82
C ALA A 55 -5.95 9.89 -12.89
N CYS A 56 -6.57 9.99 -14.07
CA CYS A 56 -6.35 9.05 -15.16
C CYS A 56 -6.21 9.76 -16.51
N SER A 57 -5.74 9.01 -17.52
CA SER A 57 -5.53 9.51 -18.90
C SER A 57 -6.82 9.78 -19.69
N CYS A 58 -7.98 9.39 -19.18
CA CYS A 58 -9.26 9.59 -19.85
C CYS A 58 -9.66 11.08 -19.89
N GLU A 59 -10.51 11.42 -20.87
CA GLU A 59 -11.22 12.69 -20.87
C GLU A 59 -12.22 12.75 -19.70
N VAL A 60 -12.56 13.98 -19.29
CA VAL A 60 -13.62 14.22 -18.30
C VAL A 60 -14.96 14.15 -19.01
N MET A 61 -15.88 13.33 -18.62
CA MET A 61 -16.01 12.34 -17.55
C MET A 61 -15.45 10.99 -18.01
N CYS A 62 -14.69 10.31 -17.14
CA CYS A 62 -14.04 9.04 -17.47
C CYS A 62 -15.03 7.94 -17.86
N PRO A 63 -15.00 7.41 -19.10
CA PRO A 63 -15.92 6.37 -19.53
C PRO A 63 -15.71 5.02 -18.83
N CYS A 64 -14.50 4.75 -18.32
CA CYS A 64 -14.20 3.50 -17.61
C CYS A 64 -15.09 3.31 -16.39
N THR A 65 -15.50 4.39 -15.73
CA THR A 65 -16.38 4.32 -14.55
C THR A 65 -17.79 3.81 -14.87
N PHE A 66 -18.16 3.79 -16.16
CA PHE A 66 -19.39 3.21 -16.70
C PHE A 66 -19.14 1.87 -17.42
N ALA A 67 -17.99 1.24 -17.20
CA ALA A 67 -17.57 0.02 -17.88
C ALA A 67 -17.40 0.16 -19.41
N ASN A 68 -17.27 1.38 -19.92
CA ASN A 68 -16.98 1.66 -21.33
C ASN A 68 -15.47 1.66 -21.61
N ASP A 69 -15.09 1.65 -22.87
CA ASP A 69 -13.70 1.73 -23.29
C ASP A 69 -13.08 3.09 -22.93
N PRO A 70 -11.80 3.12 -22.51
CA PRO A 70 -11.10 4.35 -22.20
C PRO A 70 -11.02 5.30 -23.41
N SER A 71 -11.05 6.61 -23.18
CA SER A 71 -11.05 7.65 -24.22
C SER A 71 -9.89 7.54 -25.22
N ALA A 72 -8.72 7.05 -24.77
CA ALA A 72 -7.53 6.88 -25.59
C ALA A 72 -7.27 5.42 -26.00
N GLY A 73 -8.21 4.50 -25.73
CA GLY A 73 -8.05 3.07 -25.96
C GLY A 73 -7.25 2.33 -24.87
N TYR A 74 -6.67 3.06 -23.92
CA TYR A 74 -5.97 2.53 -22.75
C TYR A 74 -6.21 3.44 -21.55
N CYS A 75 -5.93 2.96 -20.34
CA CYS A 75 -6.04 3.74 -19.12
C CYS A 75 -4.71 3.73 -18.35
N ASP A 76 -4.08 4.90 -18.24
CA ASP A 76 -3.02 5.20 -17.28
C ASP A 76 -3.64 5.95 -16.11
N ALA A 77 -3.40 5.51 -14.86
CA ALA A 77 -3.95 6.18 -13.70
C ALA A 77 -3.02 6.13 -12.48
N LEU A 78 -3.21 7.09 -11.61
CA LEU A 78 -2.69 7.10 -10.24
C LEU A 78 -3.88 7.18 -9.29
N LEU A 79 -3.95 6.22 -8.36
CA LEU A 79 -4.91 6.19 -7.27
C LEU A 79 -4.14 6.45 -5.97
N GLY A 80 -4.56 7.42 -5.19
CA GLY A 80 -3.91 7.77 -3.93
C GLY A 80 -4.89 7.73 -2.77
N TRP A 81 -4.46 7.17 -1.67
CA TRP A 81 -5.21 7.11 -0.41
C TRP A 81 -4.43 7.81 0.70
N HIS A 82 -5.09 8.73 1.38
CA HIS A 82 -4.67 9.26 2.66
C HIS A 82 -5.52 8.60 3.75
N VAL A 83 -4.89 7.88 4.66
CA VAL A 83 -5.59 7.18 5.75
C VAL A 83 -5.73 8.12 6.94
N ASP A 84 -6.94 8.61 7.19
CA ASP A 84 -7.24 9.41 8.38
C ASP A 84 -7.30 8.53 9.63
N SER A 85 -7.89 7.34 9.50
CA SER A 85 -7.95 6.34 10.56
C SER A 85 -7.93 4.93 9.97
N GLY A 86 -7.10 4.06 10.54
CA GLY A 86 -7.00 2.69 10.04
C GLY A 86 -6.22 1.75 10.92
N LYS A 87 -6.54 0.46 10.80
CA LYS A 87 -5.81 -0.61 11.47
C LYS A 87 -5.91 -1.95 10.75
N LEU A 88 -4.94 -2.81 10.97
CA LEU A 88 -4.98 -4.25 10.70
C LEU A 88 -4.58 -4.99 11.98
N GLY A 89 -5.54 -5.65 12.64
CA GLY A 89 -5.34 -6.13 14.00
C GLY A 89 -5.01 -4.96 14.94
N ASP A 90 -3.86 -5.03 15.59
CA ASP A 90 -3.35 -3.99 16.50
C ASP A 90 -2.44 -2.95 15.82
N VAL A 91 -2.14 -3.13 14.53
CA VAL A 91 -1.26 -2.23 13.76
C VAL A 91 -2.04 -1.01 13.30
N VAL A 92 -1.80 0.15 13.91
CA VAL A 92 -2.42 1.44 13.56
C VAL A 92 -1.77 2.03 12.31
N LEU A 93 -2.60 2.57 11.40
CA LEU A 93 -2.18 3.07 10.08
C LEU A 93 -2.50 4.55 9.86
N ASP A 94 -2.92 5.27 10.90
CA ASP A 94 -3.36 6.65 10.83
C ASP A 94 -2.28 7.58 10.26
N GLY A 95 -2.68 8.50 9.41
CA GLY A 95 -1.81 9.51 8.81
C GLY A 95 -0.86 9.01 7.73
N LEU A 96 -0.95 7.72 7.34
CA LEU A 96 -0.12 7.13 6.30
C LEU A 96 -0.76 7.25 4.92
N ASN A 97 0.07 7.26 3.89
CA ASN A 97 -0.34 7.41 2.51
C ASN A 97 0.00 6.15 1.69
N VAL A 98 -0.82 5.89 0.68
CA VAL A 98 -0.59 4.84 -0.31
C VAL A 98 -0.88 5.38 -1.70
N VAL A 99 -0.06 5.01 -2.69
CA VAL A 99 -0.31 5.29 -4.10
C VAL A 99 -0.26 3.99 -4.88
N MET A 100 -1.18 3.82 -5.81
CA MET A 100 -1.15 2.74 -6.80
C MET A 100 -1.01 3.35 -8.19
N SER A 101 0.00 2.92 -8.94
CA SER A 101 0.01 3.12 -10.39
C SER A 101 -0.80 2.01 -11.04
N PHE A 102 -1.58 2.39 -12.03
CA PHE A 102 -2.51 1.51 -12.71
C PHE A 102 -2.41 1.73 -14.23
N TYR A 103 -2.29 0.64 -14.97
CA TYR A 103 -2.39 0.61 -16.41
C TYR A 103 -3.38 -0.47 -16.85
N SER A 104 -4.26 -0.15 -17.80
CA SER A 104 -5.10 -1.12 -18.50
C SER A 104 -4.94 -0.94 -20.00
N PRO A 105 -4.66 -2.01 -20.78
CA PRO A 105 -4.47 -1.92 -22.23
C PRO A 105 -5.77 -1.67 -23.01
N GLY A 106 -6.90 -1.61 -22.32
CA GLY A 106 -8.22 -1.39 -22.91
C GLY A 106 -9.28 -1.22 -21.83
N ASN A 107 -10.48 -1.75 -22.09
CA ASN A 107 -11.58 -1.72 -21.14
C ASN A 107 -11.17 -2.35 -19.80
N VAL A 108 -11.32 -1.59 -18.72
CA VAL A 108 -10.88 -2.02 -17.38
C VAL A 108 -11.58 -3.29 -16.89
N THR A 109 -12.78 -3.59 -17.38
CA THR A 109 -13.51 -4.81 -17.00
C THR A 109 -12.97 -6.08 -17.69
N LYS A 110 -12.12 -5.93 -18.70
CA LYS A 110 -11.48 -7.05 -19.42
C LYS A 110 -10.16 -7.48 -18.81
N GLY A 111 -9.65 -6.74 -17.81
CA GLY A 111 -8.43 -7.09 -17.06
C GLY A 111 -7.12 -6.81 -17.80
N ASN A 112 -6.14 -7.67 -17.54
CA ASN A 112 -4.76 -7.53 -17.98
C ASN A 112 -4.09 -6.25 -17.45
N TRP A 113 -4.47 -5.86 -16.23
CA TRP A 113 -3.94 -4.68 -15.56
C TRP A 113 -2.48 -4.87 -15.15
N LYS A 114 -1.73 -3.77 -15.23
CA LYS A 114 -0.42 -3.66 -14.55
C LYS A 114 -0.57 -2.71 -13.38
N ILE A 115 -0.21 -3.18 -12.19
CA ILE A 115 -0.31 -2.39 -10.96
C ILE A 115 1.01 -2.35 -10.21
N GLY A 116 1.42 -1.15 -9.79
CA GLY A 116 2.54 -0.91 -8.86
C GLY A 116 2.02 -0.27 -7.58
N LEU A 117 2.51 -0.68 -6.43
CA LEU A 117 2.07 -0.18 -5.14
C LEU A 117 3.21 0.57 -4.45
N TYR A 118 2.91 1.76 -3.95
CA TYR A 118 3.81 2.60 -3.19
C TYR A 118 3.22 2.82 -1.81
N VAL A 119 3.96 2.47 -0.76
CA VAL A 119 3.57 2.67 0.63
C VAL A 119 4.45 3.73 1.28
N ASP A 120 3.89 4.46 2.22
CA ASP A 120 4.58 5.56 2.90
C ASP A 120 5.86 5.09 3.59
N GLN A 121 6.99 5.73 3.32
CA GLN A 121 8.26 5.40 3.97
C GLN A 121 8.28 5.70 5.47
N ARG A 122 7.39 6.59 5.96
CA ARG A 122 7.23 6.89 7.40
C ARG A 122 6.70 5.69 8.18
N ALA A 123 6.04 4.75 7.50
CA ALA A 123 5.56 3.51 8.08
C ALA A 123 6.72 2.66 8.59
N ASN A 124 6.59 2.08 9.78
CA ASN A 124 7.48 1.03 10.26
C ASN A 124 7.26 -0.28 9.48
N GLN A 125 8.01 -1.32 9.77
CA GLN A 125 7.91 -2.59 9.06
C GLN A 125 6.51 -3.20 9.13
N GLN A 126 5.90 -3.30 10.31
CA GLN A 126 4.56 -3.86 10.50
C GLN A 126 3.49 -3.05 9.76
N GLN A 127 3.61 -1.72 9.81
CA GLN A 127 2.71 -0.83 9.06
C GLN A 127 2.86 -0.99 7.55
N ARG A 128 4.08 -1.14 7.02
CA ARG A 128 4.31 -1.40 5.57
C ARG A 128 3.71 -2.72 5.13
N GLU A 129 3.87 -3.76 5.93
CA GLU A 129 3.27 -5.07 5.68
C GLU A 129 1.74 -4.99 5.71
N ALA A 130 1.16 -4.29 6.68
CA ALA A 130 -0.27 -4.07 6.80
C ALA A 130 -0.83 -3.27 5.61
N LEU A 131 -0.22 -2.12 5.25
CA LEU A 131 -0.60 -1.34 4.08
C LEU A 131 -0.50 -2.16 2.79
N THR A 132 0.60 -2.91 2.62
CA THR A 132 0.78 -3.78 1.45
C THR A 132 -0.31 -4.83 1.39
N THR A 133 -0.63 -5.46 2.50
CA THR A 133 -1.64 -6.52 2.59
C THR A 133 -3.03 -6.01 2.26
N ILE A 134 -3.41 -4.86 2.82
CA ILE A 134 -4.72 -4.23 2.58
C ILE A 134 -4.82 -3.75 1.13
N PHE A 135 -3.89 -2.89 0.69
CA PHE A 135 -4.00 -2.21 -0.60
C PHE A 135 -3.64 -3.08 -1.81
N SER A 136 -3.01 -4.24 -1.62
CA SER A 136 -2.92 -5.27 -2.66
C SER A 136 -4.16 -6.17 -2.76
N GLY A 137 -5.18 -5.95 -1.91
CA GLY A 137 -6.43 -6.71 -1.93
C GLY A 137 -6.40 -8.09 -1.27
N LYS A 138 -5.30 -8.46 -0.60
CA LYS A 138 -5.09 -9.81 -0.05
C LYS A 138 -6.02 -10.14 1.14
N VAL A 139 -6.53 -9.14 1.83
CA VAL A 139 -7.45 -9.31 2.97
C VAL A 139 -8.92 -9.19 2.60
N GLY A 140 -9.23 -9.16 1.31
CA GLY A 140 -10.63 -9.06 0.85
C GLY A 140 -11.17 -7.63 0.85
N GLY A 141 -12.49 -7.50 1.02
CA GLY A 141 -13.18 -6.22 1.01
C GLY A 141 -13.18 -5.53 -0.35
N PRO A 142 -13.44 -4.21 -0.40
CA PRO A 142 -13.55 -3.45 -1.64
C PRO A 142 -12.30 -3.48 -2.54
N LEU A 143 -11.12 -3.74 -1.94
CA LEU A 143 -9.85 -3.80 -2.67
C LEU A 143 -9.51 -5.20 -3.20
N ALA A 144 -10.35 -6.22 -2.94
CA ALA A 144 -10.11 -7.61 -3.38
C ALA A 144 -9.89 -7.73 -4.90
N VAL A 145 -10.44 -6.82 -5.69
CA VAL A 145 -10.25 -6.76 -7.15
C VAL A 145 -8.76 -6.67 -7.54
N PHE A 146 -7.92 -6.05 -6.70
CA PHE A 146 -6.48 -5.95 -6.94
C PHE A 146 -5.71 -7.25 -6.64
N ALA A 147 -6.32 -8.20 -5.94
CA ALA A 147 -5.80 -9.55 -5.79
C ALA A 147 -6.35 -10.50 -6.86
N GLY A 148 -7.40 -10.08 -7.56
CA GLY A 148 -8.19 -10.90 -8.48
C GLY A 148 -7.58 -11.09 -9.87
N PRO A 149 -8.32 -11.81 -10.75
CA PRO A 149 -7.85 -12.22 -12.08
C PRO A 149 -7.75 -11.08 -13.11
N LEU A 150 -8.30 -9.91 -12.80
CA LEU A 150 -8.16 -8.74 -13.67
C LEU A 150 -6.72 -8.19 -13.70
N VAL A 151 -5.92 -8.49 -12.67
CA VAL A 151 -4.50 -8.10 -12.62
C VAL A 151 -3.65 -9.09 -13.41
N GLY A 152 -3.12 -8.66 -14.54
CA GLY A 152 -2.19 -9.44 -15.37
C GLY A 152 -0.74 -9.37 -14.86
N GLU A 153 -0.32 -8.21 -14.36
CA GLU A 153 1.06 -7.99 -13.89
C GLU A 153 1.12 -7.14 -12.62
N ARG A 154 1.84 -7.63 -11.61
CA ARG A 154 2.19 -6.87 -10.41
C ARG A 154 3.60 -6.38 -10.52
N LEU A 155 3.76 -5.05 -10.68
CA LEU A 155 5.05 -4.40 -10.90
C LEU A 155 5.92 -4.31 -9.63
N GLY A 156 5.32 -4.59 -8.47
CA GLY A 156 6.01 -4.62 -7.18
C GLY A 156 5.47 -3.62 -6.17
N VAL A 157 6.13 -3.60 -5.00
CA VAL A 157 5.83 -2.70 -3.89
C VAL A 157 7.09 -1.94 -3.51
N LYS A 158 6.99 -0.62 -3.35
CA LYS A 158 8.10 0.23 -2.91
C LYS A 158 7.69 1.09 -1.71
N ALA A 159 8.54 1.17 -0.70
CA ALA A 159 8.40 2.15 0.37
C ALA A 159 9.12 3.45 -0.05
N VAL A 160 8.36 4.54 -0.15
CA VAL A 160 8.84 5.81 -0.71
C VAL A 160 8.25 7.00 0.07
N PRO A 161 8.87 8.19 0.01
CA PRO A 161 8.26 9.40 0.55
C PRO A 161 7.00 9.73 -0.26
N ILE A 162 5.85 9.85 0.42
CA ILE A 162 4.58 10.23 -0.20
C ILE A 162 4.06 11.47 0.51
N ALA A 163 3.98 12.59 -0.20
CA ALA A 163 3.33 13.80 0.27
C ALA A 163 1.89 13.86 -0.21
N TYR A 164 0.95 14.12 0.70
CA TYR A 164 -0.45 14.39 0.42
C TYR A 164 -0.79 15.81 0.86
N GLU A 165 -1.44 16.55 -0.01
CA GLU A 165 -1.91 17.91 0.23
C GLU A 165 -3.36 18.03 -0.23
N ALA A 166 -4.22 18.57 0.64
CA ALA A 166 -5.61 18.90 0.31
C ALA A 166 -5.91 20.33 0.74
N SER A 167 -6.47 21.11 -0.15
CA SER A 167 -6.88 22.50 0.13
C SER A 167 -8.13 22.85 -0.66
N GLY A 168 -9.26 22.93 0.02
CA GLY A 168 -10.56 23.16 -0.59
C GLY A 168 -10.87 22.11 -1.66
N LYS A 169 -10.98 22.55 -2.92
CA LYS A 169 -11.32 21.71 -4.07
C LYS A 169 -10.11 21.01 -4.72
N ARG A 170 -8.92 21.20 -4.16
CA ARG A 170 -7.65 20.70 -4.71
C ARG A 170 -7.12 19.54 -3.89
N HIS A 171 -6.72 18.47 -4.57
CA HIS A 171 -6.01 17.33 -4.00
C HIS A 171 -4.75 17.06 -4.79
N LYS A 172 -3.64 16.89 -4.09
CA LYS A 172 -2.33 16.61 -4.69
C LYS A 172 -1.65 15.48 -3.95
N MET A 173 -0.99 14.60 -4.69
CA MET A 173 -0.12 13.57 -4.14
C MET A 173 1.17 13.48 -4.94
N THR A 174 2.30 13.42 -4.24
CA THR A 174 3.62 13.46 -4.86
C THR A 174 4.53 12.38 -4.28
N ILE A 175 5.20 11.65 -5.15
CA ILE A 175 6.35 10.80 -4.85
C ILE A 175 7.54 11.39 -5.60
N PRO A 176 8.50 12.03 -4.91
CA PRO A 176 9.60 12.74 -5.56
C PRO A 176 10.34 11.88 -6.59
N GLY A 177 10.46 12.38 -7.82
CA GLY A 177 11.14 11.69 -8.92
C GLY A 177 10.38 10.52 -9.57
N LEU A 178 9.21 10.11 -9.03
CA LEU A 178 8.44 8.98 -9.54
C LEU A 178 7.05 9.38 -10.04
N SER A 179 6.27 10.08 -9.24
CA SER A 179 4.91 10.45 -9.61
C SER A 179 4.46 11.76 -8.98
N GLU A 180 3.58 12.43 -9.69
CA GLU A 180 2.86 13.61 -9.20
C GLU A 180 1.50 13.65 -9.88
N TYR A 181 0.45 13.79 -9.10
CA TYR A 181 -0.82 14.25 -9.63
C TYR A 181 -1.40 15.36 -8.76
N GLU A 182 -2.05 16.29 -9.42
CA GLU A 182 -2.86 17.33 -8.81
C GLU A 182 -4.18 17.42 -9.57
N ILE A 183 -5.29 17.38 -8.84
CA ILE A 183 -6.64 17.51 -9.37
C ILE A 183 -7.37 18.64 -8.69
N VAL A 184 -8.26 19.29 -9.43
CA VAL A 184 -9.13 20.35 -8.96
C VAL A 184 -10.56 20.01 -9.33
N ALA A 185 -11.51 20.13 -8.39
CA ALA A 185 -12.92 19.87 -8.65
C ALA A 185 -13.43 20.73 -9.81
N VAL A 186 -14.26 20.10 -10.64
CA VAL A 186 -15.03 20.82 -11.66
C VAL A 186 -16.13 21.62 -10.96
N GLU A 187 -16.18 22.90 -11.25
CA GLU A 187 -17.23 23.76 -10.71
C GLU A 187 -18.53 23.63 -11.52
N GLY A 188 -19.57 23.30 -10.81
CA GLY A 188 -20.95 23.30 -11.32
C GLY A 188 -21.63 24.66 -11.14
N ARG A 189 -22.94 24.65 -11.25
CA ARG A 189 -23.74 25.86 -11.10
C ARG A 189 -23.55 26.50 -9.71
N GLY A 190 -23.28 27.78 -9.67
CA GLY A 190 -23.09 28.53 -8.43
C GLY A 190 -21.83 28.17 -7.64
N GLY A 191 -20.82 27.57 -8.31
CA GLY A 191 -19.57 27.19 -7.69
C GLY A 191 -19.64 25.89 -6.87
N ALA A 192 -20.76 25.16 -6.89
CA ALA A 192 -20.90 23.86 -6.24
C ALA A 192 -20.05 22.79 -6.93
N ASP A 193 -19.67 21.74 -6.20
CA ASP A 193 -18.98 20.61 -6.80
C ASP A 193 -19.90 19.82 -7.72
N VAL A 194 -19.37 19.38 -8.87
CA VAL A 194 -20.03 18.38 -9.70
C VAL A 194 -19.79 17.02 -9.08
N THR A 195 -20.86 16.33 -8.68
CA THR A 195 -20.79 15.01 -8.06
C THR A 195 -21.50 13.96 -8.91
N ILE A 196 -21.03 12.72 -8.81
CA ILE A 196 -21.66 11.56 -9.41
C ILE A 196 -21.77 10.43 -8.39
N ASN A 197 -22.90 9.71 -8.43
CA ASN A 197 -23.22 8.68 -7.45
C ASN A 197 -23.39 7.31 -8.12
N ASN A 198 -23.22 6.24 -7.35
CA ASN A 198 -23.56 4.86 -7.75
C ASN A 198 -22.87 4.39 -9.03
N LEU A 199 -21.62 4.78 -9.24
CA LEU A 199 -20.84 4.32 -10.38
C LEU A 199 -20.54 2.83 -10.28
N PRO A 200 -20.68 2.06 -11.38
CA PRO A 200 -20.49 0.61 -11.37
C PRO A 200 -19.03 0.18 -11.19
N VAL A 201 -18.07 1.06 -11.50
CA VAL A 201 -16.64 0.76 -11.44
C VAL A 201 -15.90 1.81 -10.61
N GLY A 202 -14.94 1.37 -9.79
CA GLY A 202 -14.02 2.21 -9.03
C GLY A 202 -13.93 1.83 -7.55
N GLN A 203 -12.94 2.40 -6.86
CA GLN A 203 -12.59 2.08 -5.48
C GLN A 203 -13.19 3.05 -4.46
N HIS A 204 -13.99 3.98 -4.90
CA HIS A 204 -14.68 4.92 -4.04
C HIS A 204 -15.90 4.25 -3.41
N THR A 205 -15.95 4.21 -2.09
CA THR A 205 -17.08 3.61 -1.34
C THR A 205 -18.09 4.64 -0.86
N SER A 206 -17.76 5.94 -0.92
CA SER A 206 -18.75 6.98 -0.66
C SER A 206 -19.78 7.07 -1.80
N ASN A 207 -20.99 7.46 -1.46
CA ASN A 207 -22.07 7.59 -2.45
C ASN A 207 -21.83 8.71 -3.47
N ALA A 208 -21.01 9.70 -3.14
CA ALA A 208 -20.72 10.84 -4.00
C ALA A 208 -19.23 10.90 -4.32
N ARG A 209 -18.88 10.83 -5.61
CA ARG A 209 -17.54 11.19 -6.08
C ARG A 209 -17.59 12.59 -6.63
N VAL A 210 -16.66 13.43 -6.24
CA VAL A 210 -16.47 14.75 -6.83
C VAL A 210 -15.70 14.60 -8.13
N VAL A 211 -16.26 15.12 -9.21
CA VAL A 211 -15.61 15.17 -10.51
C VAL A 211 -14.54 16.23 -10.51
N ALA A 212 -13.36 15.88 -10.94
CA ALA A 212 -12.21 16.76 -10.97
C ALA A 212 -11.46 16.69 -12.30
N LYS A 213 -10.59 17.65 -12.51
CA LYS A 213 -9.71 17.73 -13.67
C LYS A 213 -8.27 17.85 -13.20
N SER A 214 -7.36 17.08 -13.80
CA SER A 214 -5.95 17.15 -13.46
C SER A 214 -5.30 18.42 -13.98
N THR A 215 -4.54 19.12 -13.14
CA THR A 215 -3.58 20.15 -13.55
C THR A 215 -2.22 19.54 -13.83
N VAL A 216 -1.90 18.45 -13.11
CA VAL A 216 -0.69 17.63 -13.30
C VAL A 216 -1.10 16.16 -13.19
N LEU A 217 -0.53 15.31 -14.06
CA LEU A 217 -0.57 13.86 -13.95
C LEU A 217 0.70 13.29 -14.57
N LYS A 218 1.67 12.92 -13.73
CA LYS A 218 2.99 12.43 -14.15
C LYS A 218 3.32 11.14 -13.43
N TYR A 219 3.91 10.20 -14.15
CA TYR A 219 4.45 8.97 -13.61
C TYR A 219 5.62 8.47 -14.43
N ARG A 220 6.66 7.99 -13.74
CA ARG A 220 7.84 7.39 -14.38
C ARG A 220 8.41 6.30 -13.48
N ASP A 221 8.02 5.07 -13.71
CA ASP A 221 8.58 3.89 -13.04
C ASP A 221 8.17 2.61 -13.78
N HIS A 222 8.78 1.49 -13.47
CA HIS A 222 8.44 0.16 -14.00
C HIS A 222 8.33 0.09 -15.54
N GLY A 223 9.13 0.91 -16.25
CA GLY A 223 9.08 0.99 -17.71
C GLY A 223 7.88 1.77 -18.28
N LEU A 224 7.01 2.28 -17.41
CA LEU A 224 5.91 3.16 -17.77
C LEU A 224 6.33 4.63 -17.58
N ASN A 225 5.89 5.49 -18.50
CA ASN A 225 6.19 6.92 -18.44
C ASN A 225 5.08 7.72 -19.12
N TRP A 226 4.44 8.61 -18.38
CA TRP A 226 3.47 9.55 -18.92
C TRP A 226 3.54 10.91 -18.23
N ALA A 227 3.15 11.96 -18.95
CA ALA A 227 3.03 13.33 -18.46
C ALA A 227 1.84 14.00 -19.15
N LEU A 228 0.76 14.17 -18.40
CA LEU A 228 -0.54 14.62 -18.87
C LEU A 228 -1.06 15.78 -18.00
N SER A 229 -2.05 16.49 -18.51
CA SER A 229 -2.84 17.49 -17.79
C SER A 229 -4.20 17.62 -18.43
N GLY A 230 -5.15 18.24 -17.73
CA GLY A 230 -6.49 18.47 -18.25
C GLY A 230 -7.34 17.20 -18.35
N LYS A 231 -6.91 16.10 -17.79
CA LYS A 231 -7.55 14.80 -17.84
C LYS A 231 -8.44 14.56 -16.62
N ASN A 232 -9.18 13.45 -16.63
CA ASN A 232 -10.14 13.14 -15.58
C ASN A 232 -9.46 12.90 -14.23
N GLY A 233 -10.13 13.33 -13.17
CA GLY A 233 -9.86 12.98 -11.79
C GLY A 233 -11.14 12.84 -11.00
N PHE A 234 -11.05 12.14 -9.89
CA PHE A 234 -12.10 12.03 -8.88
C PHE A 234 -11.49 12.10 -7.49
N TYR A 235 -12.26 12.57 -6.54
CA TYR A 235 -11.96 12.36 -5.12
C TYR A 235 -13.23 12.16 -4.32
N SER A 236 -13.08 11.50 -3.18
CA SER A 236 -14.14 11.31 -2.19
C SER A 236 -13.54 10.84 -0.87
N THR A 237 -14.36 10.74 0.16
CA THR A 237 -14.03 9.88 1.30
C THR A 237 -14.11 8.40 0.91
N PHE A 238 -13.43 7.54 1.66
CA PHE A 238 -13.56 6.11 1.59
C PHE A 238 -13.65 5.49 2.98
N ALA A 239 -14.25 4.31 3.07
CA ALA A 239 -14.22 3.44 4.25
C ALA A 239 -14.22 1.99 3.78
N TYR A 240 -13.15 1.26 4.08
CA TYR A 240 -13.00 -0.14 3.73
C TYR A 240 -12.83 -0.99 4.97
N SER A 241 -13.40 -2.17 4.95
CA SER A 241 -13.25 -3.19 6.00
C SER A 241 -13.59 -4.58 5.46
N ALA A 242 -13.19 -5.61 6.15
CA ALA A 242 -13.65 -6.99 6.03
C ALA A 242 -13.35 -7.76 7.32
#